data_acf34578cc5c856aef0ea0307258f9b1
#
_entry.id   acf34578cc5c856aef0ea0307258f9b1
#
_cell.length_a   1.000
_cell.length_b   1.000
_cell.length_c   1.000
_cell.angle_alpha   90.00
_cell.angle_beta   90.00
_cell.angle_gamma   90.00
#
_symmetry.space_group_name_H-M   'P 1'
#
loop_
_entity.id
_entity.type
_entity.pdbx_description
1 polymer ?
#
loop_
_entity_poly.entity_id
_entity_poly.type
_entity_poly.pdbx_seq_one_letter_code
_entity_poly.pdbx_strand_id
1 'polypeptide(L)'
;MNQFLGLNVNPRENFMLSVKHEMPYWLPCSLFDSSVTIIQHGLKERCDYGEDDWGVKWERKVMRADSFPVNHPLDSPDMVEDYPLPSPNKSRIMECAKKTASNIDRNRVVLVGDNGWGLFERTWLLMGMPRFFVWSFRYPDALKRLIERVAEIKIILTEWLITERGIDIIEYGDDWGMEDRLLLSLEKWRTFIKPWQAKLYRVAKDHDVFVSQHSDGRVENFIPRPHRDRRRYTEHSERM
;
A
#
# COMPACT_ATOMS: atom_id res chain seq x y z
N MET A 1 10.65 -24.59 -12.65
CA MET A 1 11.58 -24.61 -13.81
C MET A 1 11.04 -23.58 -14.80
N ASN A 2 11.81 -22.54 -15.07
CA ASN A 2 11.39 -21.59 -16.09
C ASN A 2 11.67 -22.21 -17.45
N GLN A 3 10.65 -22.75 -18.09
CA GLN A 3 10.75 -23.47 -19.37
C GLN A 3 11.30 -22.61 -20.52
N PHE A 4 11.26 -21.27 -20.39
CA PHE A 4 11.73 -20.36 -21.43
C PHE A 4 13.25 -20.25 -21.54
N LEU A 5 14.00 -20.49 -20.46
CA LEU A 5 15.45 -20.27 -20.44
C LEU A 5 16.27 -21.54 -20.18
N GLY A 6 15.64 -22.69 -19.96
CA GLY A 6 16.33 -23.93 -19.63
C GLY A 6 17.13 -23.88 -18.31
N LEU A 7 16.93 -22.85 -17.50
CA LEU A 7 17.63 -22.65 -16.25
C LEU A 7 16.91 -23.37 -15.10
N ASN A 8 17.67 -24.10 -14.30
CA ASN A 8 17.16 -24.73 -13.08
C ASN A 8 17.28 -23.78 -11.88
N VAL A 9 16.71 -22.58 -12.02
CA VAL A 9 16.71 -21.56 -10.97
C VAL A 9 15.31 -21.42 -10.41
N ASN A 10 15.20 -21.30 -9.09
CA ASN A 10 13.96 -21.11 -8.37
C ASN A 10 13.40 -19.69 -8.66
N PRO A 11 12.15 -19.56 -9.14
CA PRO A 11 11.56 -18.24 -9.44
C PRO A 11 11.52 -17.30 -8.24
N ARG A 12 11.21 -17.80 -7.03
CA ARG A 12 11.26 -17.03 -5.80
C ARG A 12 12.66 -16.46 -5.53
N GLU A 13 13.67 -17.34 -5.62
CA GLU A 13 15.06 -16.94 -5.41
C GLU A 13 15.49 -15.86 -6.41
N ASN A 14 15.16 -16.07 -7.69
CA ASN A 14 15.44 -15.07 -8.74
C ASN A 14 14.76 -13.73 -8.47
N PHE A 15 13.49 -13.74 -8.05
CA PHE A 15 12.78 -12.51 -7.69
C PHE A 15 13.44 -11.80 -6.51
N MET A 16 13.82 -12.53 -5.47
CA MET A 16 14.45 -11.98 -4.28
C MET A 16 15.84 -11.40 -4.53
N LEU A 17 16.58 -11.90 -5.52
CA LEU A 17 17.82 -11.25 -5.98
C LEU A 17 17.53 -9.81 -6.46
N SER A 18 16.49 -9.60 -7.26
CA SER A 18 16.09 -8.26 -7.71
C SER A 18 15.69 -7.36 -6.56
N VAL A 19 14.91 -7.85 -5.60
CA VAL A 19 14.49 -7.10 -4.41
C VAL A 19 15.69 -6.64 -3.58
N LYS A 20 16.72 -7.47 -3.50
CA LYS A 20 17.98 -7.18 -2.79
C LYS A 20 18.99 -6.36 -3.60
N HIS A 21 18.63 -5.90 -4.81
CA HIS A 21 19.53 -5.22 -5.75
C HIS A 21 20.73 -6.07 -6.16
N GLU A 22 20.59 -7.38 -6.13
CA GLU A 22 21.53 -8.34 -6.66
C GLU A 22 21.18 -8.66 -8.12
N MET A 23 22.10 -9.30 -8.86
CA MET A 23 21.87 -9.62 -10.27
C MET A 23 20.96 -10.85 -10.40
N PRO A 24 19.72 -10.72 -10.89
CA PRO A 24 18.87 -11.86 -11.17
C PRO A 24 19.31 -12.58 -12.47
N TYR A 25 18.97 -13.84 -12.60
CA TYR A 25 19.22 -14.62 -13.82
C TYR A 25 18.37 -14.17 -15.01
N TRP A 26 17.17 -13.65 -14.72
CA TRP A 26 16.28 -12.95 -15.64
C TRP A 26 15.54 -11.86 -14.90
N LEU A 27 15.10 -10.82 -15.63
CA LEU A 27 14.28 -9.77 -15.04
C LEU A 27 12.92 -10.36 -14.65
N PRO A 28 12.54 -10.38 -13.36
CA PRO A 28 11.25 -10.87 -12.93
C PRO A 28 10.12 -10.04 -13.56
N CYS A 29 9.09 -10.72 -14.05
CA CYS A 29 7.94 -10.09 -14.65
C CYS A 29 6.68 -10.86 -14.26
N SER A 30 5.76 -10.20 -13.56
CA SER A 30 4.50 -10.80 -13.10
C SER A 30 3.61 -11.35 -14.23
N LEU A 31 3.82 -10.91 -15.47
CA LEU A 31 3.10 -11.41 -16.64
C LEU A 31 3.60 -12.76 -17.13
N PHE A 32 4.86 -13.11 -16.87
CA PHE A 32 5.51 -14.29 -17.46
C PHE A 32 6.04 -15.30 -16.46
N ASP A 33 6.28 -14.87 -15.24
CA ASP A 33 6.67 -15.78 -14.16
C ASP A 33 5.70 -15.66 -12.98
N SER A 34 5.15 -16.78 -12.55
CA SER A 34 4.27 -16.87 -11.40
C SER A 34 5.06 -16.89 -10.09
N SER A 35 6.08 -16.05 -9.98
CA SER A 35 6.95 -15.96 -8.80
C SER A 35 6.34 -15.17 -7.64
N VAL A 36 5.21 -14.50 -7.87
CA VAL A 36 4.54 -13.64 -6.88
C VAL A 36 3.10 -14.09 -6.64
N THR A 37 2.68 -14.10 -5.40
CA THR A 37 1.27 -14.28 -5.01
C THR A 37 0.86 -13.16 -4.07
N ILE A 38 -0.24 -12.48 -4.40
CA ILE A 38 -0.78 -11.37 -3.59
C ILE A 38 -1.75 -11.93 -2.54
N ILE A 39 -1.52 -11.55 -1.29
CA ILE A 39 -2.36 -11.88 -0.14
C ILE A 39 -3.10 -10.61 0.30
N GLN A 40 -4.41 -10.61 0.16
CA GLN A 40 -5.24 -9.49 0.59
C GLN A 40 -5.66 -9.61 2.05
N HIS A 41 -5.87 -8.47 2.70
CA HIS A 41 -6.26 -8.39 4.12
C HIS A 41 -7.76 -8.62 4.38
N GLY A 42 -8.60 -8.69 3.36
CA GLY A 42 -10.01 -9.05 3.49
C GLY A 42 -10.99 -7.93 3.81
N LEU A 43 -10.56 -6.70 4.11
CA LEU A 43 -11.44 -5.56 4.05
C LEU A 43 -11.77 -5.23 2.58
N LYS A 44 -13.02 -4.89 2.31
CA LYS A 44 -13.43 -4.45 0.99
C LYS A 44 -13.03 -2.98 0.80
N GLU A 45 -11.96 -2.76 0.06
CA GLU A 45 -11.37 -1.45 -0.18
C GLU A 45 -12.03 -0.71 -1.37
N ARG A 46 -12.70 -1.45 -2.24
CA ARG A 46 -13.42 -0.96 -3.42
C ARG A 46 -14.47 -2.00 -3.85
N CYS A 47 -15.49 -1.57 -4.56
CA CYS A 47 -16.46 -2.45 -5.21
C CYS A 47 -16.95 -1.85 -6.53
N ASP A 48 -17.60 -2.68 -7.37
CA ASP A 48 -18.15 -2.21 -8.64
C ASP A 48 -19.36 -1.31 -8.44
N TYR A 49 -20.20 -1.67 -7.47
CA TYR A 49 -21.41 -0.96 -7.07
C TYR A 49 -21.63 -1.11 -5.58
N GLY A 50 -22.11 -0.05 -4.96
CA GLY A 50 -22.45 -0.02 -3.54
C GLY A 50 -21.37 0.56 -2.67
N GLU A 51 -21.23 0.07 -1.45
CA GLU A 51 -20.40 0.64 -0.41
C GLU A 51 -19.25 -0.29 -0.04
N ASP A 52 -18.05 0.28 0.13
CA ASP A 52 -16.91 -0.45 0.68
C ASP A 52 -17.00 -0.51 2.22
N ASP A 53 -16.03 -1.19 2.86
CA ASP A 53 -16.04 -1.32 4.32
C ASP A 53 -15.69 0.00 5.05
N TRP A 54 -15.24 1.02 4.33
CA TRP A 54 -14.93 2.35 4.84
C TRP A 54 -16.10 3.34 4.68
N GLY A 55 -17.23 2.90 4.09
CA GLY A 55 -18.42 3.72 3.86
C GLY A 55 -18.37 4.58 2.59
N VAL A 56 -17.39 4.38 1.73
CA VAL A 56 -17.32 5.04 0.44
C VAL A 56 -18.20 4.33 -0.56
N LYS A 57 -19.06 5.07 -1.28
CA LYS A 57 -19.91 4.52 -2.34
C LYS A 57 -19.21 4.58 -3.69
N TRP A 58 -19.32 3.50 -4.42
CA TRP A 58 -18.66 3.26 -5.70
C TRP A 58 -19.66 2.96 -6.80
N GLU A 59 -19.36 3.40 -8.01
CA GLU A 59 -20.09 3.07 -9.23
C GLU A 59 -19.15 2.80 -10.38
N ARG A 60 -19.45 1.75 -11.15
CA ARG A 60 -18.82 1.50 -12.44
C ARG A 60 -19.72 2.06 -13.53
N LYS A 61 -19.32 3.17 -14.16
CA LYS A 61 -20.10 3.84 -15.21
C LYS A 61 -19.88 3.23 -16.61
N VAL A 62 -18.74 2.62 -16.82
CA VAL A 62 -18.36 2.03 -18.12
C VAL A 62 -17.94 0.59 -17.92
N MET A 63 -18.48 -0.30 -18.74
CA MET A 63 -18.10 -1.72 -18.75
C MET A 63 -16.60 -1.85 -19.04
N ARG A 64 -15.89 -2.65 -18.24
CA ARG A 64 -14.43 -2.86 -18.29
C ARG A 64 -13.57 -1.65 -17.83
N ALA A 65 -14.17 -0.57 -17.35
CA ALA A 65 -13.44 0.48 -16.64
C ALA A 65 -13.46 0.22 -15.13
N ASP A 66 -12.57 0.90 -14.41
CA ASP A 66 -12.58 0.89 -12.97
C ASP A 66 -13.84 1.57 -12.42
N SER A 67 -14.24 1.17 -11.22
CA SER A 67 -15.27 1.88 -10.46
C SER A 67 -14.70 3.17 -9.86
N PHE A 68 -15.54 4.18 -9.73
CA PHE A 68 -15.18 5.48 -9.17
C PHE A 68 -15.98 5.78 -7.89
N PRO A 69 -15.39 6.48 -6.92
CA PRO A 69 -16.13 6.93 -5.74
C PRO A 69 -17.16 7.99 -6.15
N VAL A 70 -18.42 7.77 -5.75
CA VAL A 70 -19.53 8.70 -6.02
C VAL A 70 -20.05 9.40 -4.77
N ASN A 71 -19.58 8.97 -3.60
CA ASN A 71 -19.88 9.60 -2.32
C ASN A 71 -18.65 9.51 -1.40
N HIS A 72 -18.49 10.55 -0.58
CA HIS A 72 -17.47 10.67 0.44
C HIS A 72 -18.17 10.92 1.78
N PRO A 73 -18.11 9.96 2.72
CA PRO A 73 -18.96 9.99 3.92
C PRO A 73 -18.62 11.11 4.91
N LEU A 74 -17.41 11.67 4.89
CA LEU A 74 -16.97 12.74 5.79
C LEU A 74 -17.05 14.10 5.10
N ASP A 75 -17.97 14.96 5.53
CA ASP A 75 -18.15 16.31 4.97
C ASP A 75 -17.80 17.44 5.95
N SER A 76 -17.68 17.13 7.26
CA SER A 76 -17.34 18.09 8.31
C SER A 76 -16.21 17.59 9.20
N PRO A 77 -15.29 18.48 9.68
CA PRO A 77 -14.25 18.14 10.65
C PRO A 77 -14.78 17.53 11.95
N ASP A 78 -15.96 17.94 12.38
CA ASP A 78 -16.56 17.49 13.64
C ASP A 78 -16.96 15.99 13.60
N MET A 79 -17.11 15.43 12.40
CA MET A 79 -17.45 14.01 12.22
C MET A 79 -16.25 13.08 12.45
N VAL A 80 -15.02 13.62 12.45
CA VAL A 80 -13.81 12.78 12.41
C VAL A 80 -13.71 11.82 13.59
N GLU A 81 -14.04 12.25 14.80
CA GLU A 81 -13.92 11.40 16.00
C GLU A 81 -14.96 10.28 16.03
N ASP A 82 -16.20 10.59 15.67
CA ASP A 82 -17.34 9.68 15.82
C ASP A 82 -17.59 8.82 14.58
N TYR A 83 -16.91 9.11 13.45
CA TYR A 83 -17.11 8.34 12.23
C TYR A 83 -16.70 6.86 12.42
N PRO A 84 -17.59 5.90 12.10
CA PRO A 84 -17.34 4.49 12.31
C PRO A 84 -16.40 3.93 11.24
N LEU A 85 -15.09 4.05 11.44
CA LEU A 85 -14.10 3.39 10.60
C LEU A 85 -14.16 1.86 10.76
N PRO A 86 -13.75 1.09 9.74
CA PRO A 86 -13.81 -0.37 9.81
C PRO A 86 -12.95 -0.90 10.94
N SER A 87 -13.52 -1.84 11.70
CA SER A 87 -12.74 -2.58 12.69
C SER A 87 -12.09 -3.78 11.98
N PRO A 88 -10.76 -3.93 12.04
CA PRO A 88 -10.09 -5.10 11.51
C PRO A 88 -10.60 -6.35 12.23
N ASN A 89 -11.49 -7.11 11.57
CA ASN A 89 -12.02 -8.35 12.12
C ASN A 89 -11.10 -9.52 11.77
N LYS A 90 -10.46 -10.08 12.78
CA LYS A 90 -9.50 -11.15 12.64
C LYS A 90 -10.02 -12.38 11.90
N SER A 91 -11.18 -12.81 12.18
CA SER A 91 -11.75 -14.00 11.56
C SER A 91 -11.98 -13.81 10.05
N ARG A 92 -12.46 -12.64 9.62
CA ARG A 92 -12.71 -12.31 8.21
C ARG A 92 -11.42 -12.25 7.41
N ILE A 93 -10.42 -11.58 7.96
CA ILE A 93 -9.09 -11.49 7.36
C ILE A 93 -8.47 -12.89 7.25
N MET A 94 -8.54 -13.70 8.32
CA MET A 94 -8.07 -15.09 8.34
C MET A 94 -8.76 -15.95 7.28
N GLU A 95 -10.04 -15.80 7.09
CA GLU A 95 -10.80 -16.54 6.08
C GLU A 95 -10.40 -16.16 4.65
N CYS A 96 -10.29 -14.86 4.38
CA CYS A 96 -9.87 -14.35 3.08
C CYS A 96 -8.48 -14.88 2.70
N ALA A 97 -7.56 -14.81 3.62
CA ALA A 97 -6.20 -15.27 3.40
C ALA A 97 -6.07 -16.81 3.31
N LYS A 98 -6.92 -17.59 4.00
CA LYS A 98 -6.97 -19.05 3.83
C LYS A 98 -7.35 -19.43 2.40
N LYS A 99 -8.29 -18.74 1.79
CA LYS A 99 -8.72 -18.99 0.39
C LYS A 99 -7.57 -18.77 -0.60
N THR A 100 -6.74 -17.76 -0.36
CA THR A 100 -5.62 -17.44 -1.25
C THR A 100 -4.42 -18.37 -1.06
N ALA A 101 -4.23 -18.89 0.16
CA ALA A 101 -3.01 -19.62 0.55
C ALA A 101 -3.09 -21.15 0.44
N SER A 102 -4.27 -21.73 0.11
CA SER A 102 -4.52 -23.16 0.27
C SER A 102 -3.70 -24.11 -0.62
N ASN A 103 -3.00 -23.61 -1.66
CA ASN A 103 -2.20 -24.43 -2.56
C ASN A 103 -0.89 -23.75 -3.00
N ILE A 104 -0.33 -22.87 -2.17
CA ILE A 104 0.88 -22.12 -2.53
C ILE A 104 2.13 -22.87 -2.10
N ASP A 105 3.00 -23.20 -3.06
CA ASP A 105 4.36 -23.63 -2.78
C ASP A 105 5.23 -22.43 -2.41
N ARG A 106 5.35 -22.18 -1.11
CA ARG A 106 6.15 -21.06 -0.55
C ARG A 106 7.63 -21.11 -0.90
N ASN A 107 8.13 -22.27 -1.34
CA ASN A 107 9.52 -22.38 -1.79
C ASN A 107 9.71 -21.80 -3.18
N ARG A 108 8.63 -21.58 -3.94
CA ARG A 108 8.67 -21.15 -5.34
C ARG A 108 8.10 -19.75 -5.59
N VAL A 109 7.30 -19.23 -4.67
CA VAL A 109 6.66 -17.93 -4.83
C VAL A 109 6.99 -16.98 -3.69
N VAL A 110 7.06 -15.71 -4.00
CA VAL A 110 7.14 -14.60 -3.05
C VAL A 110 5.72 -14.22 -2.65
N LEU A 111 5.46 -14.11 -1.37
CA LEU A 111 4.17 -13.65 -0.86
C LEU A 111 4.20 -12.15 -0.64
N VAL A 112 3.34 -11.44 -1.36
CA VAL A 112 3.16 -9.98 -1.22
C VAL A 112 1.85 -9.72 -0.50
N GLY A 113 1.91 -9.09 0.67
CA GLY A 113 0.73 -8.65 1.39
C GLY A 113 0.26 -7.31 0.83
N ASP A 114 -0.97 -7.24 0.36
CA ASP A 114 -1.59 -6.01 -0.14
C ASP A 114 -2.29 -5.29 1.02
N ASN A 115 -1.83 -4.08 1.35
CA ASN A 115 -2.45 -3.22 2.38
C ASN A 115 -3.56 -2.31 1.80
N GLY A 116 -3.83 -2.38 0.50
CA GLY A 116 -4.86 -1.59 -0.19
C GLY A 116 -4.48 -0.12 -0.37
N TRP A 117 -5.49 0.76 -0.45
CA TRP A 117 -5.30 2.20 -0.61
C TRP A 117 -4.44 2.79 0.51
N GLY A 118 -3.45 3.62 0.15
CA GLY A 118 -2.55 4.24 1.11
C GLY A 118 -3.20 5.32 1.99
N LEU A 119 -2.37 5.99 2.75
CA LEU A 119 -2.85 6.97 3.74
C LEU A 119 -3.49 8.20 3.10
N PHE A 120 -2.86 8.74 2.05
CA PHE A 120 -3.38 9.88 1.32
C PHE A 120 -4.67 9.52 0.59
N GLU A 121 -4.62 8.43 -0.19
CA GLU A 121 -5.77 7.99 -0.98
C GLU A 121 -6.96 7.61 -0.12
N ARG A 122 -6.76 6.77 0.89
CA ARG A 122 -7.86 6.38 1.78
C ARG A 122 -8.47 7.58 2.50
N THR A 123 -7.65 8.55 2.91
CA THR A 123 -8.14 9.76 3.56
C THR A 123 -9.00 10.59 2.61
N TRP A 124 -8.54 10.87 1.39
CA TRP A 124 -9.37 11.64 0.47
C TRP A 124 -10.56 10.85 -0.07
N LEU A 125 -10.51 9.54 -0.15
CA LEU A 125 -11.68 8.72 -0.46
C LEU A 125 -12.79 8.90 0.58
N LEU A 126 -12.44 9.07 1.85
CA LEU A 126 -13.42 9.31 2.94
C LEU A 126 -14.03 10.70 2.89
N MET A 127 -13.28 11.72 2.52
CA MET A 127 -13.72 13.12 2.67
C MET A 127 -13.85 13.90 1.35
N GLY A 128 -13.41 13.32 0.25
CA GLY A 128 -13.29 14.00 -1.04
C GLY A 128 -11.97 14.75 -1.19
N MET A 129 -11.33 14.59 -2.35
CA MET A 129 -10.02 15.21 -2.62
C MET A 129 -10.01 16.74 -2.45
N PRO A 130 -11.01 17.52 -2.91
CA PRO A 130 -11.04 18.97 -2.67
C PRO A 130 -11.04 19.32 -1.18
N ARG A 131 -11.80 18.57 -0.34
CA ARG A 131 -11.82 18.80 1.10
C ARG A 131 -10.49 18.47 1.76
N PHE A 132 -9.79 17.42 1.34
CA PHE A 132 -8.44 17.12 1.83
C PHE A 132 -7.53 18.35 1.74
N PHE A 133 -7.48 18.99 0.56
CA PHE A 133 -6.68 20.19 0.38
C PHE A 133 -7.16 21.36 1.23
N VAL A 134 -8.46 21.62 1.30
CA VAL A 134 -9.02 22.68 2.14
C VAL A 134 -8.70 22.44 3.62
N TRP A 135 -8.90 21.21 4.12
CA TRP A 135 -8.64 20.90 5.52
C TRP A 135 -7.17 20.95 5.86
N SER A 136 -6.28 20.64 4.93
CA SER A 136 -4.83 20.78 5.16
C SER A 136 -4.39 22.21 5.51
N PHE A 137 -5.24 23.21 5.26
CA PHE A 137 -5.02 24.61 5.61
C PHE A 137 -5.94 25.10 6.73
N ARG A 138 -7.24 24.78 6.65
CA ARG A 138 -8.26 25.31 7.56
C ARG A 138 -8.46 24.49 8.82
N TYR A 139 -8.29 23.17 8.73
CA TYR A 139 -8.58 22.22 9.80
C TYR A 139 -7.46 21.15 9.90
N PRO A 140 -6.19 21.60 10.06
CA PRO A 140 -5.05 20.67 9.99
C PRO A 140 -5.08 19.60 11.08
N ASP A 141 -5.60 19.91 12.26
CA ASP A 141 -5.64 18.96 13.37
C ASP A 141 -6.71 17.87 13.14
N ALA A 142 -7.88 18.24 12.60
CA ALA A 142 -8.89 17.25 12.20
C ALA A 142 -8.37 16.33 11.08
N LEU A 143 -7.65 16.90 10.10
CA LEU A 143 -7.04 16.09 9.04
C LEU A 143 -5.96 15.14 9.59
N LYS A 144 -5.09 15.61 10.48
CA LYS A 144 -4.10 14.75 11.14
C LYS A 144 -4.77 13.61 11.91
N ARG A 145 -5.84 13.93 12.64
CA ARG A 145 -6.58 12.95 13.41
C ARG A 145 -7.24 11.88 12.51
N LEU A 146 -7.80 12.28 11.38
CA LEU A 146 -8.36 11.33 10.41
C LEU A 146 -7.28 10.40 9.86
N ILE A 147 -6.14 10.96 9.43
CA ILE A 147 -5.01 10.17 8.93
C ILE A 147 -4.47 9.21 10.00
N GLU A 148 -4.37 9.67 11.25
CA GLU A 148 -3.99 8.83 12.40
C GLU A 148 -4.91 7.62 12.52
N ARG A 149 -6.23 7.83 12.57
CA ARG A 149 -7.23 6.76 12.68
C ARG A 149 -7.15 5.76 11.52
N VAL A 150 -6.96 6.26 10.29
CA VAL A 150 -6.73 5.40 9.11
C VAL A 150 -5.44 4.60 9.27
N ALA A 151 -4.36 5.25 9.70
CA ALA A 151 -3.05 4.61 9.85
C ALA A 151 -3.05 3.52 10.93
N GLU A 152 -3.75 3.72 12.04
CA GLU A 152 -3.91 2.70 13.10
C GLU A 152 -4.50 1.40 12.54
N ILE A 153 -5.52 1.49 11.70
CA ILE A 153 -6.11 0.32 11.02
C ILE A 153 -5.10 -0.33 10.08
N LYS A 154 -4.42 0.48 9.27
CA LYS A 154 -3.41 -0.02 8.32
C LYS A 154 -2.21 -0.68 9.02
N ILE A 155 -1.82 -0.20 10.19
CA ILE A 155 -0.80 -0.82 11.04
C ILE A 155 -1.25 -2.22 11.49
N ILE A 156 -2.47 -2.34 12.02
CA ILE A 156 -3.02 -3.63 12.44
C ILE A 156 -3.09 -4.61 11.27
N LEU A 157 -3.51 -4.17 10.09
CA LEU A 157 -3.55 -5.00 8.89
C LEU A 157 -2.16 -5.44 8.44
N THR A 158 -1.16 -4.55 8.54
CA THR A 158 0.25 -4.87 8.24
C THR A 158 0.77 -5.95 9.18
N GLU A 159 0.65 -5.74 10.49
CA GLU A 159 1.09 -6.72 11.51
C GLU A 159 0.48 -8.11 11.27
N TRP A 160 -0.78 -8.13 10.88
CA TRP A 160 -1.54 -9.32 10.59
C TRP A 160 -1.08 -10.07 9.36
N LEU A 161 -0.89 -9.37 8.23
CA LEU A 161 -0.35 -9.96 7.02
C LEU A 161 1.03 -10.55 7.28
N ILE A 162 1.83 -9.92 8.12
CA ILE A 162 3.16 -10.38 8.50
C ILE A 162 3.08 -11.61 9.41
N THR A 163 2.42 -11.50 10.55
CA THR A 163 2.48 -12.51 11.60
C THR A 163 1.67 -13.77 11.29
N GLU A 164 0.52 -13.60 10.65
CA GLU A 164 -0.39 -14.71 10.39
C GLU A 164 -0.20 -15.34 8.99
N ARG A 165 0.48 -14.64 8.08
CA ARG A 165 0.69 -15.08 6.70
C ARG A 165 2.13 -15.32 6.34
N GLY A 166 3.06 -14.71 7.07
CA GLY A 166 4.47 -14.82 6.79
C GLY A 166 4.78 -14.31 5.39
N ILE A 167 4.27 -13.11 5.06
CA ILE A 167 4.57 -12.46 3.79
C ILE A 167 6.04 -12.07 3.71
N ASP A 168 6.56 -11.97 2.51
CA ASP A 168 7.94 -11.56 2.25
C ASP A 168 8.05 -10.05 2.00
N ILE A 169 6.99 -9.49 1.42
CA ILE A 169 6.89 -8.09 1.03
C ILE A 169 5.52 -7.57 1.46
N ILE A 170 5.47 -6.39 2.05
CA ILE A 170 4.23 -5.63 2.22
C ILE A 170 4.16 -4.55 1.14
N GLU A 171 3.02 -4.47 0.44
CA GLU A 171 2.75 -3.43 -0.54
C GLU A 171 1.76 -2.43 0.00
N TYR A 172 2.09 -1.14 -0.17
CA TYR A 172 1.23 -0.01 0.09
C TYR A 172 0.94 0.71 -1.22
N GLY A 173 -0.34 0.93 -1.55
CA GLY A 173 -0.75 1.86 -2.58
C GLY A 173 -0.81 3.27 -2.00
N ASP A 174 -0.43 4.27 -2.75
CA ASP A 174 -0.71 5.69 -2.41
C ASP A 174 -0.25 6.61 -3.54
N ASP A 175 -1.16 7.15 -4.33
CA ASP A 175 -0.80 7.97 -5.48
C ASP A 175 -0.47 9.40 -5.08
N TRP A 176 0.82 9.73 -5.05
CA TRP A 176 1.33 11.06 -4.69
C TRP A 176 1.67 11.93 -5.89
N GLY A 177 1.74 11.35 -7.08
CA GLY A 177 2.13 12.00 -8.32
C GLY A 177 0.99 12.25 -9.28
N MET A 178 1.18 13.21 -10.15
CA MET A 178 0.44 13.43 -11.38
C MET A 178 1.38 13.25 -12.56
N GLU A 179 0.89 13.40 -13.78
CA GLU A 179 1.68 13.24 -15.00
C GLU A 179 2.96 14.12 -15.01
N ASP A 180 2.86 15.36 -14.55
CA ASP A 180 3.92 16.37 -14.63
C ASP A 180 4.41 16.92 -13.28
N ARG A 181 3.74 16.59 -12.16
CA ARG A 181 4.00 17.18 -10.85
C ARG A 181 3.56 16.27 -9.70
N LEU A 182 3.89 16.68 -8.48
CA LEU A 182 3.31 16.08 -7.28
C LEU A 182 1.85 16.50 -7.12
N LEU A 183 1.00 15.57 -6.73
CA LEU A 183 -0.38 15.84 -6.34
C LEU A 183 -0.44 16.55 -4.98
N LEU A 184 0.41 16.14 -4.05
CA LEU A 184 0.58 16.74 -2.74
C LEU A 184 1.97 17.37 -2.62
N SER A 185 2.08 18.64 -2.14
CA SER A 185 3.39 19.25 -1.96
C SER A 185 4.24 18.46 -0.95
N LEU A 186 5.57 18.50 -1.11
CA LEU A 186 6.51 17.83 -0.18
C LEU A 186 6.30 18.27 1.27
N GLU A 187 5.99 19.55 1.49
CA GLU A 187 5.72 20.08 2.83
C GLU A 187 4.48 19.42 3.45
N LYS A 188 3.38 19.37 2.69
CA LYS A 188 2.14 18.74 3.14
C LYS A 188 2.30 17.25 3.34
N TRP A 189 2.98 16.57 2.43
CA TRP A 189 3.29 15.16 2.58
C TRP A 189 4.11 14.89 3.86
N ARG A 190 5.16 15.69 4.11
CA ARG A 190 5.98 15.58 5.34
C ARG A 190 5.18 15.85 6.60
N THR A 191 4.20 16.74 6.53
CA THR A 191 3.38 17.12 7.68
C THR A 191 2.31 16.07 7.99
N PHE A 192 1.65 15.53 6.97
CA PHE A 192 0.44 14.74 7.15
C PHE A 192 0.66 13.24 6.92
N ILE A 193 1.43 12.86 5.91
CA ILE A 193 1.54 11.46 5.47
C ILE A 193 2.80 10.80 6.03
N LYS A 194 3.98 11.41 5.81
CA LYS A 194 5.28 10.82 6.17
C LYS A 194 5.37 10.27 7.60
N PRO A 195 4.88 10.94 8.66
CA PRO A 195 5.01 10.44 10.03
C PRO A 195 4.34 9.08 10.23
N TRP A 196 3.19 8.86 9.61
CA TRP A 196 2.44 7.62 9.68
C TRP A 196 2.97 6.57 8.71
N GLN A 197 3.38 6.97 7.52
CA GLN A 197 4.04 6.09 6.56
C GLN A 197 5.33 5.50 7.15
N ALA A 198 6.10 6.30 7.88
CA ALA A 198 7.28 5.83 8.59
C ALA A 198 6.97 4.78 9.67
N LYS A 199 5.83 4.91 10.37
CA LYS A 199 5.38 3.89 11.33
C LYS A 199 4.99 2.58 10.64
N LEU A 200 4.27 2.66 9.52
CA LEU A 200 3.93 1.48 8.70
C LEU A 200 5.20 0.74 8.24
N TYR A 201 6.16 1.48 7.70
CA TYR A 201 7.43 0.88 7.26
C TYR A 201 8.23 0.29 8.42
N ARG A 202 8.14 0.90 9.62
CA ARG A 202 8.80 0.38 10.82
C ARG A 202 8.26 -1.00 11.18
N VAL A 203 6.96 -1.20 11.16
CA VAL A 203 6.35 -2.51 11.42
C VAL A 203 6.93 -3.59 10.51
N ALA A 204 7.03 -3.32 9.20
CA ALA A 204 7.62 -4.25 8.25
C ALA A 204 9.10 -4.53 8.55
N LYS A 205 9.89 -3.48 8.81
CA LYS A 205 11.32 -3.60 9.12
C LYS A 205 11.60 -4.38 10.41
N ASP A 206 10.79 -4.17 11.44
CA ASP A 206 10.94 -4.86 12.73
C ASP A 206 10.69 -6.38 12.61
N HIS A 207 10.09 -6.81 11.50
CA HIS A 207 9.84 -8.23 11.15
C HIS A 207 10.67 -8.74 9.96
N ASP A 208 11.67 -7.98 9.51
CA ASP A 208 12.51 -8.32 8.33
C ASP A 208 11.70 -8.51 7.03
N VAL A 209 10.57 -7.82 6.90
CA VAL A 209 9.71 -7.82 5.70
C VAL A 209 10.06 -6.65 4.80
N PHE A 210 10.22 -6.90 3.51
CA PHE A 210 10.47 -5.86 2.53
C PHE A 210 9.24 -4.97 2.31
N VAL A 211 9.47 -3.72 1.97
CA VAL A 211 8.41 -2.75 1.67
C VAL A 211 8.40 -2.44 0.18
N SER A 212 7.23 -2.57 -0.43
CA SER A 212 6.92 -2.07 -1.76
C SER A 212 5.97 -0.88 -1.62
N GLN A 213 6.33 0.26 -2.21
CA GLN A 213 5.47 1.44 -2.26
C GLN A 213 5.08 1.71 -3.70
N HIS A 214 3.79 1.58 -3.99
CA HIS A 214 3.22 2.01 -5.26
C HIS A 214 2.88 3.49 -5.22
N SER A 215 3.09 4.17 -6.31
CA SER A 215 2.52 5.48 -6.60
C SER A 215 2.53 5.70 -8.10
N ASP A 216 1.41 6.07 -8.65
CA ASP A 216 1.35 6.56 -10.01
C ASP A 216 1.95 7.96 -10.11
N GLY A 217 2.31 8.34 -11.35
CA GLY A 217 2.76 9.67 -11.69
C GLY A 217 4.18 10.01 -11.28
N ARG A 218 4.45 11.30 -11.26
CA ARG A 218 5.78 11.86 -11.06
C ARG A 218 6.12 12.01 -9.58
N VAL A 219 6.95 11.13 -9.05
CA VAL A 219 7.26 11.03 -7.61
C VAL A 219 8.74 11.17 -7.26
N GLU A 220 9.60 11.48 -8.21
CA GLU A 220 11.06 11.56 -8.01
C GLU A 220 11.49 12.56 -6.93
N ASN A 221 10.64 13.53 -6.59
CA ASN A 221 10.91 14.49 -5.51
C ASN A 221 10.78 13.88 -4.10
N PHE A 222 10.11 12.75 -3.96
CA PHE A 222 10.03 11.99 -2.70
C PHE A 222 11.23 11.05 -2.54
N ILE A 223 11.86 10.67 -3.64
CA ILE A 223 12.98 9.74 -3.64
C ILE A 223 14.27 10.54 -3.40
N PRO A 224 15.04 10.23 -2.35
CA PRO A 224 16.34 10.86 -2.15
C PRO A 224 17.20 10.65 -3.40
N ARG A 225 17.78 11.73 -3.92
CA ARG A 225 18.71 11.59 -5.05
C ARG A 225 19.87 10.68 -4.62
N PRO A 226 20.23 9.65 -5.39
CA PRO A 226 21.38 8.83 -5.07
C PRO A 226 22.61 9.74 -5.08
N HIS A 227 23.26 9.89 -3.94
CA HIS A 227 24.61 10.41 -3.93
C HIS A 227 25.47 9.47 -4.77
N ARG A 228 26.43 10.02 -5.57
CA ARG A 228 27.33 9.25 -6.45
C ARG A 228 28.13 8.16 -5.73
N ASP A 229 28.03 8.07 -4.42
CA ASP A 229 28.70 7.09 -3.58
C ASP A 229 27.72 5.95 -3.22
N ARG A 230 27.83 4.84 -3.92
CA ARG A 230 27.00 3.62 -3.75
C ARG A 230 27.04 3.04 -2.33
N ARG A 231 27.99 3.44 -1.48
CA ARG A 231 28.13 2.93 -0.10
C ARG A 231 27.16 3.52 0.90
N ARG A 232 26.40 4.56 0.56
CA ARG A 232 25.47 5.25 1.48
C ARG A 232 24.00 4.88 1.34
N TYR A 233 23.65 3.96 0.45
CA TYR A 233 22.24 3.56 0.27
C TYR A 233 21.67 2.78 1.45
N THR A 234 22.49 2.07 2.19
CA THR A 234 22.06 1.33 3.39
C THR A 234 21.83 2.22 4.61
N GLU A 235 22.50 3.37 4.70
CA GLU A 235 22.37 4.29 5.84
C GLU A 235 21.22 5.31 5.69
N HIS A 236 20.73 5.57 4.45
CA HIS A 236 19.68 6.58 4.22
C HIS A 236 18.26 6.02 4.28
N SER A 237 18.08 4.72 4.21
CA SER A 237 16.78 4.08 4.49
C SER A 237 16.36 4.22 5.96
N GLU A 238 17.29 4.60 6.85
CA GLU A 238 17.02 4.86 8.27
C GLU A 238 16.47 6.28 8.53
N ARG A 239 16.44 7.17 7.53
CA ARG A 239 16.01 8.58 7.70
C ARG A 239 14.76 8.97 6.90
N MET A 240 14.08 8.01 6.28
CA MET A 240 12.72 8.25 5.75
C MET A 240 11.66 7.87 6.75
#